data_eb2fbbbc063758e0f11bd194a42daced
#
_entry.id   eb2fbbbc063758e0f11bd194a42daced
#
_cell.length_a   1.000
_cell.length_b   1.000
_cell.length_c   1.000
_cell.angle_alpha   90.00
_cell.angle_beta   90.00
_cell.angle_gamma   90.00
#
_symmetry.space_group_name_H-M   'P 1'
#
loop_
_entity.id
_entity.type
_entity.pdbx_description
1 polymer ?
#
loop_
_entity_poly.entity_id
_entity_poly.type
_entity_poly.pdbx_seq_one_letter_code
_entity_poly.pdbx_strand_id
1 'polypeptide(L)'
;MAVMEVRNDSKGWLVMWLEPLGEDRWLRPDETFRVRSDYNGDELAFSITFWVDDNDRSAGIENVAVWIENGDCYAEVVDTAGNLIECGHQRPAEVDRRWQAARDEAQRPAAEQRAGERAAG
;
A
#
# COMPACT_ATOMS: atom_id res chain seq x y z
N MET A 1 -10.57 -21.47 -0.03
CA MET A 1 -10.32 -20.04 -0.30
C MET A 1 -10.25 -19.28 1.03
N ALA A 2 -9.23 -18.47 1.21
CA ALA A 2 -9.10 -17.60 2.38
C ALA A 2 -9.52 -16.17 1.99
N VAL A 3 -10.32 -15.51 2.82
CA VAL A 3 -10.83 -14.17 2.59
C VAL A 3 -10.63 -13.34 3.85
N MET A 4 -10.20 -12.09 3.67
CA MET A 4 -9.98 -11.13 4.73
C MET A 4 -10.60 -9.80 4.35
N GLU A 5 -11.29 -9.15 5.29
CA GLU A 5 -11.81 -7.81 5.06
C GLU A 5 -10.91 -6.77 5.71
N VAL A 6 -10.72 -5.66 4.99
CA VAL A 6 -10.06 -4.46 5.49
C VAL A 6 -11.03 -3.31 5.34
N ARG A 7 -11.41 -2.68 6.44
CA ARG A 7 -12.30 -1.53 6.45
C ARG A 7 -11.57 -0.31 6.99
N ASN A 8 -11.77 0.83 6.35
CA ASN A 8 -11.26 2.10 6.83
C ASN A 8 -12.28 2.75 7.78
N ASP A 9 -12.00 2.67 9.07
CA ASP A 9 -12.83 3.27 10.12
C ASP A 9 -12.26 4.61 10.60
N SER A 10 -11.26 5.15 9.92
CA SER A 10 -10.67 6.46 10.20
C SER A 10 -11.41 7.56 9.44
N LYS A 11 -11.09 8.80 9.72
CA LYS A 11 -11.65 9.98 9.04
C LYS A 11 -10.83 10.44 7.85
N GLY A 12 -9.69 9.81 7.60
CA GLY A 12 -8.77 10.12 6.51
C GLY A 12 -8.54 8.91 5.62
N TRP A 13 -7.41 8.90 4.95
CA TRP A 13 -7.04 7.79 4.07
C TRP A 13 -6.49 6.61 4.87
N LEU A 14 -6.85 5.40 4.44
CA LEU A 14 -6.14 4.18 4.81
C LEU A 14 -5.52 3.61 3.55
N VAL A 15 -4.19 3.50 3.51
CA VAL A 15 -3.53 2.80 2.42
C VAL A 15 -3.27 1.36 2.84
N MET A 16 -3.77 0.44 2.02
CA MET A 16 -3.55 -0.99 2.21
C MET A 16 -2.46 -1.45 1.25
N TRP A 17 -1.41 -2.01 1.82
CA TRP A 17 -0.29 -2.59 1.09
C TRP A 17 -0.47 -4.10 1.02
N LEU A 18 -0.48 -4.65 -0.18
CA LEU A 18 -0.51 -6.10 -0.37
C LEU A 18 0.93 -6.59 -0.54
N GLU A 19 1.41 -7.35 0.45
CA GLU A 19 2.79 -7.81 0.51
C GLU A 19 2.88 -9.33 0.29
N PRO A 20 3.94 -9.87 -0.29
CA PRO A 20 5.20 -9.18 -0.63
C PRO A 20 5.21 -8.45 -1.96
N LEU A 21 4.07 -8.26 -2.61
CA LEU A 21 3.99 -7.65 -3.94
C LEU A 21 4.28 -6.16 -3.95
N GLY A 22 4.17 -5.48 -2.80
CA GLY A 22 4.37 -4.04 -2.69
C GLY A 22 3.31 -3.21 -3.40
N GLU A 23 2.09 -3.71 -3.48
CA GLU A 23 0.97 -3.06 -4.17
C GLU A 23 0.12 -2.28 -3.21
N ASP A 24 -0.12 -1.01 -3.50
CA ASP A 24 -0.95 -0.13 -2.69
C ASP A 24 -2.36 0.02 -3.26
N ARG A 25 -3.32 0.11 -2.36
CA ARG A 25 -4.71 0.43 -2.68
C ARG A 25 -5.23 1.33 -1.57
N TRP A 26 -5.94 2.37 -1.94
CA TRP A 26 -6.32 3.45 -1.03
C TRP A 26 -7.81 3.42 -0.73
N LEU A 27 -8.15 3.39 0.57
CA LEU A 27 -9.54 3.37 1.05
C LEU A 27 -9.90 4.75 1.61
N ARG A 28 -11.02 5.28 1.14
CA ARG A 28 -11.67 6.43 1.78
C ARG A 28 -12.34 5.99 3.07
N PRO A 29 -12.75 6.94 3.95
CA PRO A 29 -13.52 6.57 5.13
C PRO A 29 -14.73 5.68 4.78
N ASP A 30 -14.98 4.68 5.61
CA ASP A 30 -16.07 3.71 5.49
C ASP A 30 -16.00 2.74 4.32
N GLU A 31 -14.96 2.80 3.48
CA GLU A 31 -14.77 1.81 2.44
C GLU A 31 -14.24 0.50 3.00
N THR A 32 -14.61 -0.61 2.35
CA THR A 32 -14.18 -1.95 2.70
C THR A 32 -13.67 -2.65 1.45
N PHE A 33 -12.46 -3.24 1.55
CA PHE A 33 -11.93 -4.13 0.52
C PHE A 33 -11.82 -5.54 1.09
N ARG A 34 -11.88 -6.54 0.22
CA ARG A 34 -11.66 -7.94 0.57
C ARG A 34 -10.46 -8.46 -0.16
N VAL A 35 -9.58 -9.12 0.57
CA VAL A 35 -8.40 -9.78 0.02
C VAL A 35 -8.71 -11.27 -0.04
N ARG A 36 -8.58 -11.87 -1.21
CA ARG A 36 -8.92 -13.29 -1.45
C ARG A 36 -7.71 -14.04 -1.94
N SER A 37 -7.49 -15.22 -1.39
CA SER A 37 -6.41 -16.13 -1.76
C SER A 37 -6.98 -17.52 -2.01
N ASP A 38 -6.34 -18.29 -2.90
CA ASP A 38 -6.70 -19.68 -3.16
C ASP A 38 -6.28 -20.64 -2.05
N TYR A 39 -5.59 -20.16 -1.03
CA TYR A 39 -5.08 -21.00 0.04
C TYR A 39 -6.22 -21.66 0.83
N ASN A 40 -6.14 -22.98 1.00
CA ASN A 40 -7.12 -23.79 1.73
C ASN A 40 -6.48 -24.60 2.88
N GLY A 41 -5.24 -24.31 3.23
CA GLY A 41 -4.53 -25.03 4.28
C GLY A 41 -4.91 -24.57 5.68
N ASP A 42 -4.28 -25.18 6.68
CA ASP A 42 -4.54 -24.92 8.11
C ASP A 42 -3.62 -23.87 8.70
N GLU A 43 -2.63 -23.41 7.94
CA GLU A 43 -1.71 -22.37 8.37
C GLU A 43 -2.35 -20.99 8.20
N LEU A 44 -1.69 -19.95 8.69
CA LEU A 44 -2.15 -18.58 8.48
C LEU A 44 -2.13 -18.23 7.00
N ALA A 45 -3.25 -17.76 6.47
CA ALA A 45 -3.30 -17.26 5.09
C ALA A 45 -2.71 -15.85 5.00
N PHE A 46 -2.99 -15.02 5.98
CA PHE A 46 -2.57 -13.62 6.01
C PHE A 46 -2.08 -13.21 7.40
N SER A 47 -1.23 -12.18 7.43
CA SER A 47 -0.95 -11.44 8.66
C SER A 47 -1.01 -9.94 8.37
N ILE A 48 -1.12 -9.13 9.42
CA ILE A 48 -1.32 -7.68 9.28
C ILE A 48 -0.25 -6.95 10.08
N THR A 49 0.31 -5.89 9.47
CA THR A 49 1.10 -4.88 10.17
C THR A 49 0.44 -3.52 9.97
N PHE A 50 0.25 -2.79 11.05
CA PHE A 50 -0.32 -1.44 11.03
C PHE A 50 0.73 -0.43 11.49
N TRP A 51 0.80 0.71 10.80
CA TRP A 51 1.70 1.79 11.23
C TRP A 51 1.19 3.15 10.73
N VAL A 52 1.63 4.20 11.44
CA VAL A 52 1.44 5.59 11.01
C VAL A 52 2.77 6.30 11.22
N ASP A 53 3.39 6.79 10.17
CA ASP A 53 4.57 7.62 10.33
C ASP A 53 4.19 9.10 10.51
N ASP A 54 5.15 9.94 10.91
CA ASP A 54 4.86 11.32 11.25
C ASP A 54 4.38 12.13 10.05
N ASN A 55 4.94 11.88 8.87
CA ASN A 55 4.52 12.57 7.64
C ASN A 55 3.10 12.17 7.24
N ASP A 56 2.78 10.89 7.34
CA ASP A 56 1.45 10.36 7.02
C ASP A 56 0.41 10.87 8.02
N ARG A 57 0.78 10.94 9.30
CA ARG A 57 -0.13 11.43 10.35
C ARG A 57 -0.60 12.85 10.07
N SER A 58 0.31 13.75 9.69
CA SER A 58 -0.05 15.14 9.40
C SER A 58 -0.92 15.25 8.15
N ALA A 59 -0.83 14.29 7.23
CA ALA A 59 -1.65 14.22 6.02
C ALA A 59 -2.96 13.44 6.23
N GLY A 60 -3.20 12.88 7.42
CA GLY A 60 -4.38 12.05 7.69
C GLY A 60 -4.32 10.68 7.04
N ILE A 61 -3.13 10.11 6.88
CA ILE A 61 -2.91 8.82 6.23
C ILE A 61 -2.48 7.79 7.28
N GLU A 62 -3.18 6.65 7.30
CA GLU A 62 -2.81 5.48 8.08
C GLU A 62 -2.43 4.35 7.12
N ASN A 63 -1.60 3.43 7.57
CA ASN A 63 -1.07 2.35 6.75
C ASN A 63 -1.38 0.99 7.37
N VAL A 64 -1.76 0.04 6.52
CA VAL A 64 -1.89 -1.37 6.89
C VAL A 64 -1.25 -2.21 5.80
N ALA A 65 -0.38 -3.15 6.18
CA ALA A 65 0.15 -4.14 5.27
C ALA A 65 -0.55 -5.47 5.50
N VAL A 66 -1.07 -6.06 4.45
CA VAL A 66 -1.62 -7.41 4.44
C VAL A 66 -0.58 -8.31 3.78
N TRP A 67 0.00 -9.21 4.56
CA TRP A 67 1.03 -10.13 4.10
C TRP A 67 0.41 -11.47 3.69
N ILE A 68 0.72 -11.92 2.49
CA ILE A 68 0.34 -13.26 2.02
C ILE A 68 1.34 -14.23 2.63
N GLU A 69 0.90 -15.00 3.63
CA GLU A 69 1.78 -15.87 4.39
C GLU A 69 1.89 -17.29 3.81
N ASN A 70 0.82 -17.79 3.20
CA ASN A 70 0.78 -19.13 2.65
C ASN A 70 -0.02 -19.15 1.36
N GLY A 71 0.24 -20.15 0.54
CA GLY A 71 -0.33 -20.28 -0.80
C GLY A 71 0.56 -19.62 -1.84
N ASP A 72 0.00 -19.30 -2.99
CA ASP A 72 0.72 -18.56 -4.03
C ASP A 72 0.92 -17.12 -3.55
N CYS A 73 2.01 -16.49 -3.99
CA CYS A 73 2.29 -15.09 -3.66
C CYS A 73 1.31 -14.12 -4.35
N TYR A 74 0.11 -14.57 -4.65
CA TYR A 74 -0.91 -13.79 -5.34
C TYR A 74 -2.22 -13.83 -4.57
N ALA A 75 -2.84 -12.68 -4.47
CA ALA A 75 -4.19 -12.55 -3.93
C ALA A 75 -4.94 -11.49 -4.74
N GLU A 76 -6.24 -11.63 -4.84
CA GLU A 76 -7.10 -10.64 -5.46
C GLU A 76 -7.66 -9.71 -4.39
N VAL A 77 -7.82 -8.43 -4.75
CA VAL A 77 -8.52 -7.46 -3.92
C VAL A 77 -9.79 -7.06 -4.65
N VAL A 78 -10.91 -7.13 -3.95
CA VAL A 78 -12.22 -6.76 -4.50
C VAL A 78 -12.94 -5.82 -3.53
N ASP A 79 -13.91 -5.07 -4.04
CA ASP A 79 -14.83 -4.32 -3.20
C ASP A 79 -15.99 -5.22 -2.72
N THR A 80 -16.94 -4.65 -1.99
CA THR A 80 -18.08 -5.41 -1.46
C THR A 80 -19.05 -5.88 -2.54
N ALA A 81 -19.00 -5.31 -3.73
CA ALA A 81 -19.80 -5.73 -4.88
C ALA A 81 -19.09 -6.79 -5.74
N GLY A 82 -17.84 -7.15 -5.40
CA GLY A 82 -17.06 -8.13 -6.14
C GLY A 82 -16.23 -7.57 -7.28
N ASN A 83 -16.17 -6.25 -7.43
CA ASN A 83 -15.35 -5.61 -8.47
C ASN A 83 -13.87 -5.65 -8.07
N LEU A 84 -13.01 -6.01 -9.03
CA LEU A 84 -11.56 -6.01 -8.81
C LEU A 84 -11.06 -4.61 -8.53
N ILE A 85 -10.20 -4.51 -7.50
CA ILE A 85 -9.53 -3.28 -7.10
C ILE A 85 -8.06 -3.41 -7.47
N GLU A 86 -7.62 -2.62 -8.43
CA GLU A 86 -6.27 -2.68 -8.95
C GLU A 86 -5.26 -1.92 -8.09
N CYS A 87 -3.98 -2.28 -8.22
CA CYS A 87 -2.88 -1.56 -7.60
C CYS A 87 -2.94 -0.07 -7.95
N GLY A 88 -2.75 0.79 -6.98
CA GLY A 88 -2.81 2.24 -7.15
C GLY A 88 -4.22 2.82 -7.10
N HIS A 89 -5.22 2.02 -6.81
CA HIS A 89 -6.61 2.47 -6.71
C HIS A 89 -6.75 3.64 -5.75
N GLN A 90 -7.32 4.73 -6.22
CA GLN A 90 -7.57 5.98 -5.48
C GLN A 90 -6.31 6.65 -4.92
N ARG A 91 -5.12 6.26 -5.37
CA ARG A 91 -3.89 6.92 -4.93
C ARG A 91 -3.98 8.41 -5.23
N PRO A 92 -3.82 9.30 -4.22
CA PRO A 92 -3.86 10.73 -4.46
C PRO A 92 -2.76 11.17 -5.44
N ALA A 93 -3.09 12.09 -6.34
CA ALA A 93 -2.15 12.58 -7.36
C ALA A 93 -0.88 13.18 -6.73
N GLU A 94 -1.00 13.82 -5.58
CA GLU A 94 0.13 14.36 -4.84
C GLU A 94 1.10 13.26 -4.38
N VAL A 95 0.56 12.12 -3.94
CA VAL A 95 1.37 10.96 -3.56
C VAL A 95 2.10 10.41 -4.77
N ASP A 96 1.41 10.27 -5.90
CA ASP A 96 2.02 9.85 -7.17
C ASP A 96 3.19 10.76 -7.54
N ARG A 97 3.02 12.06 -7.46
CA ARG A 97 4.08 13.02 -7.76
C ARG A 97 5.28 12.87 -6.84
N ARG A 98 5.04 12.69 -5.54
CA ARG A 98 6.13 12.49 -4.56
C ARG A 98 6.91 11.21 -4.84
N TRP A 99 6.21 10.14 -5.16
CA TRP A 99 6.84 8.86 -5.46
C TRP A 99 7.61 8.91 -6.77
N GLN A 100 7.08 9.59 -7.78
CA GLN A 100 7.78 9.78 -9.04
C GLN A 100 9.07 10.62 -8.84
N ALA A 101 8.98 11.67 -8.07
CA ALA A 101 10.16 12.50 -7.73
C ALA A 101 11.21 11.69 -6.97
N ALA A 102 10.79 10.83 -6.04
CA ALA A 102 11.70 9.96 -5.31
C ALA A 102 12.37 8.94 -6.24
N ARG A 103 11.62 8.36 -7.18
CA ARG A 103 12.19 7.44 -8.19
C ARG A 103 13.20 8.15 -9.10
N ASP A 104 12.87 9.36 -9.56
CA ASP A 104 13.75 10.16 -10.41
C ASP A 104 15.04 10.50 -9.67
N GLU A 105 14.94 10.86 -8.40
CA GLU A 105 16.10 11.12 -7.55
C GLU A 105 16.97 9.87 -7.38
N ALA A 106 16.36 8.72 -7.12
CA ALA A 106 17.08 7.46 -6.97
C ALA A 106 17.78 7.01 -8.26
N GLN A 107 17.29 7.45 -9.43
CA GLN A 107 17.86 7.11 -10.74
C GLN A 107 18.90 8.13 -11.22
N ARG A 108 19.13 9.23 -10.50
CA ARG A 108 20.12 10.23 -10.89
C ARG A 108 21.52 9.64 -10.80
N PRO A 109 22.41 10.01 -11.76
CA PRO A 109 23.81 9.59 -11.69
C PRO A 109 24.48 10.04 -10.39
N ALA A 110 25.38 9.21 -9.86
CA ALA A 110 26.04 9.47 -8.58
C ALA A 110 26.77 10.81 -8.55
N ALA A 111 27.35 11.25 -9.69
CA ALA A 111 28.03 12.51 -9.80
C ALA A 111 27.09 13.72 -9.61
N GLU A 112 25.88 13.65 -10.17
CA GLU A 112 24.85 14.69 -10.01
C GLU A 112 24.34 14.75 -8.59
N GLN A 113 24.12 13.59 -7.96
CA GLN A 113 23.68 13.52 -6.56
C GLN A 113 24.71 14.16 -5.64
N ARG A 114 26.02 13.89 -5.85
CA ARG A 114 27.10 14.48 -5.05
C ARG A 114 27.22 15.98 -5.27
N ALA A 115 27.01 16.46 -6.47
CA ALA A 115 27.02 17.90 -6.77
C ALA A 115 25.85 18.61 -6.07
N GLY A 116 24.65 17.99 -6.05
CA GLY A 116 23.50 18.51 -5.33
C GLY A 116 23.73 18.59 -3.82
N GLU A 117 24.33 17.57 -3.24
CA GLU A 117 24.67 17.53 -1.81
C GLU A 117 25.68 18.63 -1.45
N ARG A 118 26.69 18.87 -2.29
CA ARG A 118 27.66 19.94 -2.07
C ARG A 118 27.04 21.32 -2.15
N ALA A 119 26.07 21.50 -3.05
CA ALA A 119 25.37 22.78 -3.19
C ALA A 119 24.44 23.05 -2.00
N ALA A 120 23.90 22.00 -1.40
CA ALA A 120 23.01 22.08 -0.23
C ALA A 120 23.78 22.24 1.09
N GLY A 121 25.03 21.83 1.10
CA GLY A 121 25.91 21.92 2.26
C GLY A 121 26.72 23.19 2.23
#